data_35da1a8ee6ae3244444da0e2ba30aceb
#
_entry.id   35da1a8ee6ae3244444da0e2ba30aceb
#
_cell.length_a   1.000
_cell.length_b   1.000
_cell.length_c   1.000
_cell.angle_alpha   90.00
_cell.angle_beta   90.00
_cell.angle_gamma   90.00
#
_symmetry.space_group_name_H-M   'P 1'
#
loop_
_entity.id
_entity.type
_entity.pdbx_description
1 polymer ?
#
loop_
_entity_poly.entity_id
_entity_poly.type
_entity_poly.pdbx_seq_one_letter_code
_entity_poly.pdbx_strand_id
1 'polypeptide(L)'
;MRHKAMLYFGAENPEVVKLEFDSIPSERVIYDPQNIAKDTVALWFDMPAEELPDTIKGTITYFKHDSINNLVETSDKLRLAWVYTESKAEREEREKQEKEREKAEKAGMPYEEPKPENPFKVTMDQSGELNKDKHIKFTFDYPLTKFDSANIVLRKMINGDTTKVDYHFIQDTLNRRKYELHAEWEATANYELMIPSGVFENTAREQNDTITCKYTGSDPAKYTILKVKVASTNAQAKYILQLTNAQGKTQKEIRNVVPGDYIFEYVTPGDIMVRVVEDMNGNGKWDTGDMVLMRQPERTEIYKNEKAEQLISTKANWEFDVTIDMDVLFAPITMESLNKMLDDKEDERLKKVAEDMAKRRAEEANKKNNNNNQSMGLGGMGGGLGGALGGMGGGLGGSTGAGGLRTNTMGGNMR
;
A
#
# COMPACT_ATOMS: atom_id res chain seq x y z
N MET A 1 -25.16 -3.30 3.23
CA MET A 1 -25.43 -4.03 1.96
C MET A 1 -26.22 -5.28 2.30
N ARG A 2 -27.45 -5.42 1.75
CA ARG A 2 -28.35 -6.55 2.04
C ARG A 2 -27.84 -7.89 1.48
N HIS A 3 -27.10 -7.84 0.36
CA HIS A 3 -26.59 -9.01 -0.36
C HIS A 3 -25.28 -9.58 0.18
N LYS A 4 -24.76 -9.04 1.30
CA LYS A 4 -23.46 -9.43 1.83
C LYS A 4 -23.55 -9.81 3.30
N ALA A 5 -22.97 -10.95 3.65
CA ALA A 5 -22.66 -11.31 5.03
C ALA A 5 -21.16 -11.58 5.18
N MET A 6 -20.64 -11.31 6.37
CA MET A 6 -19.23 -11.61 6.68
C MET A 6 -19.16 -12.75 7.68
N LEU A 7 -18.31 -13.73 7.39
CA LEU A 7 -17.93 -14.80 8.30
C LEU A 7 -16.50 -14.60 8.74
N TYR A 8 -16.26 -14.76 10.03
CA TYR A 8 -14.94 -14.68 10.63
C TYR A 8 -14.66 -16.00 11.35
N PHE A 9 -13.59 -16.66 10.95
CA PHE A 9 -13.16 -17.91 11.57
C PHE A 9 -12.04 -17.65 12.56
N GLY A 10 -12.03 -18.38 13.65
CA GLY A 10 -10.97 -18.29 14.66
C GLY A 10 -9.70 -19.07 14.31
N ALA A 11 -9.66 -19.73 13.15
CA ALA A 11 -8.53 -20.51 12.67
C ALA A 11 -8.15 -20.05 11.27
N GLU A 12 -6.86 -20.10 10.97
CA GLU A 12 -6.34 -19.85 9.63
C GLU A 12 -6.76 -20.98 8.69
N ASN A 13 -7.08 -20.60 7.43
CA ASN A 13 -7.42 -21.49 6.35
C ASN A 13 -8.45 -22.58 6.72
N PRO A 14 -9.65 -22.18 7.25
CA PRO A 14 -10.68 -23.12 7.58
C PRO A 14 -11.11 -23.86 6.31
N GLU A 15 -11.06 -25.17 6.34
CA GLU A 15 -11.57 -25.99 5.25
C GLU A 15 -13.08 -26.14 5.41
N VAL A 16 -13.83 -25.36 4.61
CA VAL A 16 -15.30 -25.42 4.60
C VAL A 16 -15.74 -26.58 3.74
N VAL A 17 -16.36 -27.56 4.38
CA VAL A 17 -16.86 -28.78 3.73
C VAL A 17 -18.22 -28.53 3.10
N LYS A 18 -19.10 -27.81 3.82
CA LYS A 18 -20.49 -27.59 3.40
C LYS A 18 -21.03 -26.27 3.93
N LEU A 19 -21.80 -25.58 3.09
CA LEU A 19 -22.52 -24.38 3.46
C LEU A 19 -23.93 -24.47 2.87
N GLU A 20 -24.93 -24.52 3.71
CA GLU A 20 -26.34 -24.65 3.32
C GLU A 20 -27.20 -23.62 4.00
N PHE A 21 -28.18 -23.09 3.29
CA PHE A 21 -29.19 -22.17 3.81
C PHE A 21 -30.58 -22.72 3.59
N ASP A 22 -31.45 -22.50 4.57
CA ASP A 22 -32.83 -23.04 4.55
C ASP A 22 -33.69 -22.47 3.41
N SER A 23 -33.43 -21.21 3.03
CA SER A 23 -34.26 -20.45 2.09
C SER A 23 -33.53 -20.00 0.82
N ILE A 24 -32.23 -20.28 0.68
CA ILE A 24 -31.41 -19.85 -0.45
C ILE A 24 -30.68 -21.07 -1.02
N PRO A 25 -30.84 -21.38 -2.32
CA PRO A 25 -30.06 -22.44 -2.96
C PRO A 25 -28.56 -22.15 -2.89
N SER A 26 -27.76 -23.17 -2.61
CA SER A 26 -26.29 -23.03 -2.48
C SER A 26 -25.62 -22.48 -3.75
N GLU A 27 -26.21 -22.70 -4.92
CA GLU A 27 -25.76 -22.19 -6.22
C GLU A 27 -25.86 -20.67 -6.33
N ARG A 28 -26.73 -20.05 -5.54
CA ARG A 28 -26.92 -18.60 -5.46
C ARG A 28 -26.09 -17.95 -4.36
N VAL A 29 -25.21 -18.70 -3.72
CA VAL A 29 -24.32 -18.18 -2.67
C VAL A 29 -22.89 -18.22 -3.15
N ILE A 30 -22.28 -17.04 -3.28
CA ILE A 30 -20.88 -16.91 -3.66
C ILE A 30 -20.03 -16.83 -2.40
N TYR A 31 -19.16 -17.81 -2.20
CA TYR A 31 -18.16 -17.86 -1.15
C TYR A 31 -16.91 -17.14 -1.62
N ASP A 32 -16.53 -16.04 -0.97
CA ASP A 32 -15.47 -15.12 -1.42
C ASP A 32 -14.49 -14.83 -0.26
N PRO A 33 -13.39 -15.60 -0.15
CA PRO A 33 -12.35 -15.33 0.84
C PRO A 33 -11.74 -13.94 0.62
N GLN A 34 -11.59 -13.16 1.69
CA GLN A 34 -11.12 -11.77 1.62
C GLN A 34 -9.62 -11.63 1.89
N ASN A 35 -8.96 -12.68 2.35
CA ASN A 35 -7.53 -12.69 2.65
C ASN A 35 -6.90 -14.06 2.32
N ILE A 36 -5.57 -14.11 2.37
CA ILE A 36 -4.78 -15.30 2.07
C ILE A 36 -5.04 -16.40 3.12
N ALA A 37 -5.22 -16.02 4.39
CA ALA A 37 -5.52 -16.93 5.49
C ALA A 37 -6.93 -17.54 5.40
N LYS A 38 -7.80 -17.01 4.53
CA LYS A 38 -9.20 -17.42 4.34
C LYS A 38 -10.04 -17.47 5.63
N ASP A 39 -9.56 -16.84 6.69
CA ASP A 39 -10.25 -16.72 7.98
C ASP A 39 -11.40 -15.69 7.95
N THR A 40 -11.36 -14.82 6.95
CA THR A 40 -12.38 -13.80 6.70
C THR A 40 -13.00 -14.04 5.34
N VAL A 41 -14.31 -14.31 5.33
CA VAL A 41 -15.05 -14.67 4.12
C VAL A 41 -16.27 -13.79 3.94
N ALA A 42 -16.44 -13.24 2.75
CA ALA A 42 -17.70 -12.62 2.34
C ALA A 42 -18.60 -13.65 1.69
N LEU A 43 -19.83 -13.73 2.15
CA LEU A 43 -20.90 -14.45 1.47
C LEU A 43 -21.72 -13.44 0.67
N TRP A 44 -21.87 -13.68 -0.62
CA TRP A 44 -22.71 -12.86 -1.49
C TRP A 44 -23.90 -13.65 -1.97
N PHE A 45 -25.08 -13.03 -1.90
CA PHE A 45 -26.34 -13.66 -2.31
C PHE A 45 -26.73 -13.15 -3.71
N ASP A 46 -26.75 -14.07 -4.69
CA ASP A 46 -27.08 -13.79 -6.09
C ASP A 46 -28.60 -13.85 -6.29
N MET A 47 -29.30 -12.81 -5.85
CA MET A 47 -30.74 -12.68 -6.02
C MET A 47 -31.18 -11.22 -5.83
N PRO A 48 -32.35 -10.81 -6.38
CA PRO A 48 -32.87 -9.47 -6.15
C PRO A 48 -33.07 -9.15 -4.67
N ALA A 49 -32.90 -7.88 -4.28
CA ALA A 49 -33.04 -7.45 -2.89
C ALA A 49 -34.43 -7.75 -2.32
N GLU A 50 -35.45 -7.75 -3.18
CA GLU A 50 -36.85 -8.01 -2.81
C GLU A 50 -37.11 -9.47 -2.44
N GLU A 51 -36.34 -10.41 -3.01
CA GLU A 51 -36.43 -11.83 -2.76
C GLU A 51 -35.62 -12.28 -1.53
N LEU A 52 -34.70 -11.42 -1.05
CA LEU A 52 -33.87 -11.74 0.13
C LEU A 52 -34.68 -11.66 1.41
N PRO A 53 -34.79 -12.75 2.21
CA PRO A 53 -35.44 -12.70 3.50
C PRO A 53 -34.67 -11.85 4.52
N ASP A 54 -35.36 -11.20 5.44
CA ASP A 54 -34.76 -10.37 6.49
C ASP A 54 -33.90 -11.17 7.46
N THR A 55 -34.15 -12.47 7.58
CA THR A 55 -33.34 -13.38 8.37
C THR A 55 -33.07 -14.64 7.55
N ILE A 56 -31.79 -14.89 7.29
CA ILE A 56 -31.30 -16.08 6.59
C ILE A 56 -30.77 -17.04 7.66
N LYS A 57 -31.26 -18.27 7.67
CA LYS A 57 -30.77 -19.34 8.53
C LYS A 57 -30.06 -20.37 7.70
N GLY A 58 -29.02 -21.00 8.27
CA GLY A 58 -28.27 -22.00 7.60
C GLY A 58 -27.34 -22.76 8.53
N THR A 59 -26.55 -23.65 7.94
CA THR A 59 -25.54 -24.44 8.63
C THR A 59 -24.26 -24.41 7.84
N ILE A 60 -23.15 -24.20 8.55
CA ILE A 60 -21.81 -24.30 7.97
C ILE A 60 -21.09 -25.47 8.65
N THR A 61 -20.48 -26.32 7.83
CA THR A 61 -19.65 -27.43 8.28
C THR A 61 -18.21 -27.19 7.80
N TYR A 62 -17.29 -27.19 8.73
CA TYR A 62 -15.87 -26.90 8.46
C TYR A 62 -14.98 -27.64 9.44
N PHE A 63 -13.69 -27.76 9.09
CA PHE A 63 -12.69 -28.33 9.97
C PHE A 63 -12.10 -27.27 10.91
N LYS A 64 -11.99 -27.59 12.18
CA LYS A 64 -11.24 -26.82 13.16
C LYS A 64 -10.41 -27.70 14.07
N HIS A 65 -9.37 -27.15 14.67
CA HIS A 65 -8.56 -27.85 15.66
C HIS A 65 -9.30 -27.93 17.01
N ASP A 66 -9.29 -29.10 17.62
CA ASP A 66 -9.76 -29.32 18.99
C ASP A 66 -8.70 -28.88 20.03
N SER A 67 -8.98 -29.09 21.32
CA SER A 67 -8.09 -28.71 22.43
C SER A 67 -6.77 -29.46 22.46
N ILE A 68 -6.62 -30.56 21.70
CA ILE A 68 -5.40 -31.37 21.58
C ILE A 68 -4.83 -31.30 20.16
N ASN A 69 -5.21 -30.28 19.41
CA ASN A 69 -4.73 -29.93 18.06
C ASN A 69 -5.06 -31.00 16.98
N ASN A 70 -6.09 -31.83 17.17
CA ASN A 70 -6.60 -32.66 16.11
C ASN A 70 -7.60 -31.87 15.24
N LEU A 71 -7.56 -32.12 13.93
CA LEU A 71 -8.50 -31.55 12.99
C LEU A 71 -9.84 -32.31 13.06
N VAL A 72 -10.88 -31.63 13.50
CA VAL A 72 -12.23 -32.23 13.69
C VAL A 72 -13.26 -31.46 12.87
N GLU A 73 -14.17 -32.21 12.24
CA GLU A 73 -15.30 -31.63 11.53
C GLU A 73 -16.32 -31.08 12.54
N THR A 74 -16.73 -29.86 12.33
CA THR A 74 -17.68 -29.15 13.21
C THR A 74 -18.75 -28.48 12.38
N SER A 75 -19.98 -28.52 12.87
CA SER A 75 -21.11 -27.84 12.21
C SER A 75 -21.68 -26.77 13.14
N ASP A 76 -21.74 -25.54 12.65
CA ASP A 76 -22.31 -24.41 13.35
C ASP A 76 -23.55 -23.87 12.64
N LYS A 77 -24.57 -23.47 13.44
CA LYS A 77 -25.77 -22.85 12.90
C LYS A 77 -25.56 -21.38 12.65
N LEU A 78 -25.86 -20.92 11.43
CA LEU A 78 -25.82 -19.53 11.04
C LEU A 78 -27.20 -18.89 11.18
N ARG A 79 -27.22 -17.67 11.71
CA ARG A 79 -28.38 -16.79 11.68
C ARG A 79 -27.94 -15.40 11.25
N LEU A 80 -28.19 -15.07 10.02
CA LEU A 80 -27.83 -13.78 9.42
C LEU A 80 -29.12 -12.93 9.43
N ALA A 81 -29.14 -11.89 10.23
CA ALA A 81 -30.25 -10.93 10.26
C ALA A 81 -29.79 -9.63 9.61
N TRP A 82 -30.58 -9.14 8.66
CA TRP A 82 -30.31 -7.84 8.08
C TRP A 82 -30.85 -6.74 9.00
N VAL A 83 -29.96 -5.83 9.39
CA VAL A 83 -30.33 -4.65 10.17
C VAL A 83 -30.01 -3.43 9.29
N TYR A 84 -31.08 -2.71 8.93
CA TYR A 84 -30.89 -1.43 8.24
C TYR A 84 -30.36 -0.38 9.23
N THR A 85 -29.22 0.17 8.90
CA THR A 85 -28.66 1.33 9.60
C THR A 85 -28.46 2.41 8.57
N GLU A 86 -29.23 3.49 8.64
CA GLU A 86 -29.07 4.65 7.77
C GLU A 86 -27.66 5.21 7.93
N SER A 87 -26.92 5.33 6.84
CA SER A 87 -25.61 5.93 6.86
C SER A 87 -25.71 7.45 7.08
N LYS A 88 -24.63 8.05 7.57
CA LYS A 88 -24.56 9.51 7.75
C LYS A 88 -24.79 10.25 6.43
N ALA A 89 -24.28 9.72 5.33
CA ALA A 89 -24.44 10.31 3.99
C ALA A 89 -25.90 10.25 3.51
N GLU A 90 -26.58 9.10 3.66
CA GLU A 90 -27.99 8.94 3.30
C GLU A 90 -28.88 9.88 4.13
N ARG A 91 -28.56 10.05 5.42
CA ARG A 91 -29.28 10.98 6.28
C ARG A 91 -29.10 12.44 5.86
N GLU A 92 -27.85 12.85 5.58
CA GLU A 92 -27.54 14.20 5.12
C GLU A 92 -28.22 14.50 3.75
N GLU A 93 -28.25 13.51 2.86
CA GLU A 93 -28.91 13.64 1.57
C GLU A 93 -30.42 13.77 1.69
N ARG A 94 -31.04 12.94 2.53
CA ARG A 94 -32.47 13.04 2.84
C ARG A 94 -32.85 14.38 3.45
N GLU A 95 -32.05 14.87 4.44
CA GLU A 95 -32.27 16.18 5.05
C GLU A 95 -32.09 17.33 4.03
N LYS A 96 -31.21 17.17 3.06
CA LYS A 96 -31.01 18.14 1.98
C LYS A 96 -32.21 18.15 1.03
N GLN A 97 -32.66 16.98 0.60
CA GLN A 97 -33.84 16.83 -0.27
C GLN A 97 -35.10 17.39 0.39
N GLU A 98 -35.29 17.13 1.69
CA GLU A 98 -36.42 17.65 2.46
C GLU A 98 -36.41 19.20 2.55
N LYS A 99 -35.24 19.79 2.78
CA LYS A 99 -35.07 21.25 2.77
C LYS A 99 -35.30 21.88 1.38
N GLU A 100 -34.89 21.20 0.31
CA GLU A 100 -35.13 21.64 -1.07
C GLU A 100 -36.60 21.57 -1.42
N ARG A 101 -37.31 20.49 -1.01
CA ARG A 101 -38.74 20.33 -1.14
C ARG A 101 -39.52 21.42 -0.41
N GLU A 102 -39.18 21.70 0.85
CA GLU A 102 -39.80 22.79 1.62
C GLU A 102 -39.57 24.17 0.97
N LYS A 103 -38.40 24.42 0.39
CA LYS A 103 -38.10 25.69 -0.29
C LYS A 103 -38.92 25.83 -1.58
N ALA A 104 -39.06 24.77 -2.36
CA ALA A 104 -39.88 24.75 -3.56
C ALA A 104 -41.36 24.99 -3.23
N GLU A 105 -41.88 24.32 -2.19
CA GLU A 105 -43.22 24.49 -1.70
C GLU A 105 -43.51 25.93 -1.24
N LYS A 106 -42.58 26.53 -0.47
CA LYS A 106 -42.69 27.94 -0.04
C LYS A 106 -42.59 28.94 -1.21
N ALA A 107 -41.87 28.56 -2.28
CA ALA A 107 -41.75 29.37 -3.48
C ALA A 107 -42.91 29.17 -4.49
N GLY A 108 -43.82 28.24 -4.22
CA GLY A 108 -44.91 27.89 -5.16
C GLY A 108 -44.41 27.25 -6.46
N MET A 109 -43.19 26.66 -6.45
CA MET A 109 -42.60 26.00 -7.61
C MET A 109 -42.82 24.48 -7.51
N PRO A 110 -43.04 23.77 -8.63
CA PRO A 110 -43.10 22.32 -8.62
C PRO A 110 -41.72 21.77 -8.18
N TYR A 111 -41.71 20.89 -7.19
CA TYR A 111 -40.51 20.15 -6.80
C TYR A 111 -40.35 18.95 -7.72
N GLU A 112 -39.24 18.91 -8.48
CA GLU A 112 -38.86 17.74 -9.23
C GLU A 112 -37.99 16.87 -8.31
N GLU A 113 -38.48 15.66 -8.01
CA GLU A 113 -37.66 14.67 -7.28
C GLU A 113 -36.42 14.36 -8.12
N PRO A 114 -35.20 14.38 -7.48
CA PRO A 114 -34.00 14.00 -8.19
C PRO A 114 -34.16 12.57 -8.71
N LYS A 115 -33.77 12.34 -9.95
CA LYS A 115 -33.81 10.99 -10.53
C LYS A 115 -32.92 10.09 -9.66
N PRO A 116 -33.42 8.89 -9.31
CA PRO A 116 -32.62 7.95 -8.54
C PRO A 116 -31.31 7.66 -9.31
N GLU A 117 -30.18 7.82 -8.62
CA GLU A 117 -28.89 7.41 -9.17
C GLU A 117 -28.89 5.92 -9.45
N ASN A 118 -28.15 5.52 -10.50
CA ASN A 118 -27.97 4.10 -10.77
C ASN A 118 -27.28 3.43 -9.55
N PRO A 119 -27.90 2.43 -8.94
CA PRO A 119 -27.31 1.75 -7.77
C PRO A 119 -26.06 0.95 -8.13
N PHE A 120 -25.86 0.59 -9.40
CA PHE A 120 -24.65 -0.09 -9.84
C PHE A 120 -23.44 0.84 -9.73
N LYS A 121 -22.48 0.46 -8.91
CA LYS A 121 -21.25 1.24 -8.68
C LYS A 121 -20.01 0.45 -9.08
N VAL A 122 -19.17 1.11 -9.86
CA VAL A 122 -17.82 0.64 -10.20
C VAL A 122 -16.84 1.77 -9.96
N THR A 123 -15.81 1.47 -9.20
CA THR A 123 -14.67 2.37 -8.99
C THR A 123 -13.60 2.03 -10.02
N MET A 124 -13.22 3.00 -10.82
CA MET A 124 -12.14 2.88 -11.80
C MET A 124 -11.48 4.24 -12.02
N ASP A 125 -10.22 4.22 -12.42
CA ASP A 125 -9.56 5.44 -12.88
C ASP A 125 -10.15 5.83 -14.23
N GLN A 126 -10.86 6.97 -14.30
CA GLN A 126 -11.53 7.43 -15.52
C GLN A 126 -10.59 8.11 -16.51
N SER A 127 -9.36 8.37 -16.10
CA SER A 127 -8.31 8.96 -16.92
C SER A 127 -6.94 8.63 -16.36
N GLY A 128 -5.90 8.73 -17.14
CA GLY A 128 -4.53 8.56 -16.67
C GLY A 128 -3.57 8.10 -17.75
N GLU A 129 -2.32 7.96 -17.35
CA GLU A 129 -1.27 7.38 -18.19
C GLU A 129 -1.21 5.87 -18.01
N LEU A 130 -1.19 5.14 -19.13
CA LEU A 130 -1.12 3.68 -19.20
C LEU A 130 0.21 3.23 -19.80
N ASN A 131 0.75 2.13 -19.31
CA ASN A 131 1.93 1.48 -19.84
C ASN A 131 1.85 -0.04 -19.55
N LYS A 132 2.86 -0.80 -19.94
CA LYS A 132 2.85 -2.26 -19.77
C LYS A 132 2.71 -2.74 -18.32
N ASP A 133 3.00 -1.89 -17.33
CA ASP A 133 2.90 -2.20 -15.90
C ASP A 133 1.68 -1.52 -15.24
N LYS A 134 0.95 -0.68 -15.97
CA LYS A 134 -0.17 0.07 -15.46
C LYS A 134 -1.40 -0.15 -16.32
N HIS A 135 -2.27 -0.99 -15.82
CA HIS A 135 -3.51 -1.41 -16.49
C HIS A 135 -4.72 -0.69 -15.91
N ILE A 136 -5.86 -0.74 -16.60
CA ILE A 136 -7.11 -0.15 -16.13
C ILE A 136 -7.72 -1.09 -15.09
N LYS A 137 -7.89 -0.61 -13.86
CA LYS A 137 -8.41 -1.38 -12.72
C LYS A 137 -9.87 -1.05 -12.49
N PHE A 138 -10.66 -2.10 -12.30
CA PHE A 138 -12.07 -2.03 -11.96
C PHE A 138 -12.27 -2.62 -10.57
N THR A 139 -13.00 -1.94 -9.72
CA THR A 139 -13.45 -2.47 -8.43
C THR A 139 -14.94 -2.27 -8.33
N PHE A 140 -15.67 -3.38 -8.31
CA PHE A 140 -17.12 -3.40 -8.19
C PHE A 140 -17.55 -3.48 -6.74
N ASP A 141 -18.69 -2.87 -6.39
CA ASP A 141 -19.24 -2.96 -5.03
C ASP A 141 -19.74 -4.37 -4.73
N TYR A 142 -20.24 -5.08 -5.76
CA TYR A 142 -20.71 -6.45 -5.70
C TYR A 142 -19.98 -7.34 -6.73
N PRO A 143 -19.85 -8.64 -6.52
CA PRO A 143 -19.40 -9.57 -7.55
C PRO A 143 -20.30 -9.51 -8.79
N LEU A 144 -19.71 -9.70 -9.95
CA LEU A 144 -20.45 -9.75 -11.21
C LEU A 144 -21.05 -11.14 -11.43
N THR A 145 -22.29 -11.18 -11.89
CA THR A 145 -23.00 -12.39 -12.36
C THR A 145 -23.02 -12.47 -13.88
N LYS A 146 -22.96 -11.31 -14.55
CA LYS A 146 -22.84 -11.25 -16.01
C LYS A 146 -21.73 -10.29 -16.38
N PHE A 147 -20.89 -10.71 -17.32
CA PHE A 147 -19.81 -9.92 -17.86
C PHE A 147 -19.68 -10.20 -19.37
N ASP A 148 -20.20 -9.31 -20.20
CA ASP A 148 -20.13 -9.40 -21.65
C ASP A 148 -19.00 -8.50 -22.19
N SER A 149 -17.77 -9.02 -22.14
CA SER A 149 -16.60 -8.29 -22.60
C SER A 149 -16.58 -8.01 -24.11
N ALA A 150 -17.34 -8.75 -24.92
CA ALA A 150 -17.32 -8.60 -26.38
C ALA A 150 -17.89 -7.25 -26.86
N ASN A 151 -18.78 -6.65 -26.06
CA ASN A 151 -19.40 -5.39 -26.36
C ASN A 151 -18.61 -4.16 -25.88
N ILE A 152 -17.53 -4.35 -25.14
CA ILE A 152 -16.64 -3.26 -24.73
C ILE A 152 -15.77 -2.84 -25.92
N VAL A 153 -15.58 -1.53 -26.10
CA VAL A 153 -14.81 -1.00 -27.22
C VAL A 153 -13.63 -0.20 -26.68
N LEU A 154 -12.42 -0.66 -26.98
CA LEU A 154 -11.19 0.08 -26.75
C LEU A 154 -10.63 0.57 -28.07
N ARG A 155 -10.46 1.88 -28.20
CA ARG A 155 -9.96 2.54 -29.42
C ARG A 155 -8.69 3.29 -29.12
N LYS A 156 -7.74 3.22 -30.04
CA LYS A 156 -6.51 4.02 -30.05
C LYS A 156 -6.67 5.12 -31.10
N MET A 157 -6.31 6.35 -30.74
CA MET A 157 -6.33 7.52 -31.62
C MET A 157 -4.91 8.05 -31.80
N ILE A 158 -4.41 8.02 -33.03
CA ILE A 158 -3.11 8.57 -33.40
C ILE A 158 -3.31 9.45 -34.63
N ASN A 159 -2.90 10.71 -34.57
CA ASN A 159 -2.92 11.66 -35.67
C ASN A 159 -4.31 11.79 -36.39
N GLY A 160 -5.40 11.55 -35.65
CA GLY A 160 -6.76 11.59 -36.19
C GLY A 160 -7.30 10.24 -36.68
N ASP A 161 -6.46 9.23 -36.83
CA ASP A 161 -6.90 7.88 -37.16
C ASP A 161 -7.32 7.12 -35.90
N THR A 162 -8.41 6.35 -36.00
CA THR A 162 -8.95 5.56 -34.91
C THR A 162 -8.86 4.08 -35.23
N THR A 163 -8.16 3.32 -34.41
CA THR A 163 -8.02 1.86 -34.55
C THR A 163 -8.54 1.14 -33.32
N LYS A 164 -9.17 -0.03 -33.51
CA LYS A 164 -9.57 -0.90 -32.40
C LYS A 164 -8.33 -1.58 -31.81
N VAL A 165 -8.28 -1.69 -30.49
CA VAL A 165 -7.20 -2.34 -29.74
C VAL A 165 -7.75 -3.61 -29.11
N ASP A 166 -6.99 -4.70 -29.22
CA ASP A 166 -7.31 -5.94 -28.56
C ASP A 166 -6.97 -5.84 -27.07
N TYR A 167 -7.80 -6.42 -26.26
CA TYR A 167 -7.65 -6.40 -24.79
C TYR A 167 -8.17 -7.70 -24.19
N HIS A 168 -7.78 -7.96 -22.96
CA HIS A 168 -8.32 -9.05 -22.16
C HIS A 168 -8.49 -8.60 -20.71
N PHE A 169 -9.45 -9.21 -20.02
CA PHE A 169 -9.67 -8.97 -18.61
C PHE A 169 -9.08 -10.09 -17.77
N ILE A 170 -8.44 -9.69 -16.68
CA ILE A 170 -7.94 -10.63 -15.66
C ILE A 170 -8.69 -10.31 -14.36
N GLN A 171 -9.34 -11.32 -13.78
CA GLN A 171 -9.96 -11.22 -12.47
C GLN A 171 -8.92 -11.47 -11.39
N ASP A 172 -8.94 -10.69 -10.32
CA ASP A 172 -8.09 -10.91 -9.16
C ASP A 172 -8.44 -12.25 -8.48
N THR A 173 -7.43 -13.05 -8.17
CA THR A 173 -7.60 -14.40 -7.59
C THR A 173 -8.09 -14.35 -6.14
N LEU A 174 -7.81 -13.26 -5.41
CA LEU A 174 -8.19 -13.09 -4.00
C LEU A 174 -9.46 -12.24 -3.83
N ASN A 175 -9.84 -11.46 -4.84
CA ASN A 175 -11.00 -10.58 -4.75
C ASN A 175 -11.82 -10.60 -6.03
N ARG A 176 -12.90 -11.35 -6.02
CA ARG A 176 -13.79 -11.53 -7.17
C ARG A 176 -14.42 -10.24 -7.72
N ARG A 177 -14.33 -9.15 -6.97
CA ARG A 177 -14.87 -7.83 -7.36
C ARG A 177 -13.85 -6.97 -8.12
N LYS A 178 -12.60 -7.44 -8.22
CA LYS A 178 -11.53 -6.71 -8.90
C LYS A 178 -11.19 -7.35 -10.23
N TYR A 179 -11.09 -6.50 -11.23
CA TYR A 179 -10.68 -6.87 -12.59
C TYR A 179 -9.65 -5.87 -13.09
N GLU A 180 -8.76 -6.34 -13.94
CA GLU A 180 -7.81 -5.50 -14.66
C GLU A 180 -8.00 -5.72 -16.17
N LEU A 181 -8.10 -4.63 -16.92
CA LEU A 181 -8.10 -4.65 -18.38
C LEU A 181 -6.66 -4.46 -18.85
N HIS A 182 -6.15 -5.49 -19.49
CA HIS A 182 -4.82 -5.53 -20.08
C HIS A 182 -4.91 -5.33 -21.58
N ALA A 183 -4.07 -4.46 -22.14
CA ALA A 183 -3.88 -4.24 -23.55
C ALA A 183 -2.45 -3.79 -23.82
N GLU A 184 -2.07 -3.78 -25.10
CA GLU A 184 -0.81 -3.18 -25.51
C GLU A 184 -0.95 -1.66 -25.61
N TRP A 185 -0.18 -0.95 -24.78
CA TRP A 185 -0.22 0.50 -24.69
C TRP A 185 0.96 1.11 -25.45
N GLU A 186 0.68 1.83 -26.52
CA GLU A 186 1.67 2.56 -27.30
C GLU A 186 1.95 3.92 -26.65
N ALA A 187 3.24 4.29 -26.58
CA ALA A 187 3.66 5.54 -25.96
C ALA A 187 2.99 6.75 -26.64
N THR A 188 2.54 7.72 -25.83
CA THR A 188 1.92 8.99 -26.26
C THR A 188 0.63 8.87 -27.06
N ALA A 189 0.14 7.66 -27.36
CA ALA A 189 -1.14 7.46 -28.02
C ALA A 189 -2.32 7.78 -27.09
N ASN A 190 -3.41 8.30 -27.65
CA ASN A 190 -4.64 8.51 -26.89
C ASN A 190 -5.56 7.30 -27.05
N TYR A 191 -6.22 6.92 -25.95
CA TYR A 191 -7.14 5.80 -25.89
C TYR A 191 -8.49 6.24 -25.41
N GLU A 192 -9.54 5.65 -25.96
CA GLU A 192 -10.92 5.81 -25.53
C GLU A 192 -11.50 4.42 -25.22
N LEU A 193 -11.91 4.22 -23.99
CA LEU A 193 -12.63 3.04 -23.54
C LEU A 193 -14.11 3.38 -23.43
N MET A 194 -14.95 2.64 -24.15
CA MET A 194 -16.41 2.75 -24.08
C MET A 194 -16.99 1.42 -23.61
N ILE A 195 -17.72 1.45 -22.52
CA ILE A 195 -18.44 0.32 -21.94
C ILE A 195 -19.92 0.63 -22.06
N PRO A 196 -20.67 -0.05 -22.93
CA PRO A 196 -22.12 0.17 -23.08
C PRO A 196 -22.88 -0.19 -21.80
N SER A 197 -24.07 0.34 -21.66
CA SER A 197 -25.02 -0.05 -20.61
C SER A 197 -25.36 -1.54 -20.69
N GLY A 198 -25.48 -2.21 -19.54
CA GLY A 198 -25.87 -3.62 -19.43
C GLY A 198 -24.78 -4.64 -19.75
N VAL A 199 -23.52 -4.20 -19.93
CA VAL A 199 -22.36 -5.09 -20.09
C VAL A 199 -22.02 -5.82 -18.81
N PHE A 200 -22.13 -5.13 -17.68
CA PHE A 200 -21.96 -5.68 -16.36
C PHE A 200 -23.29 -5.82 -15.63
N GLU A 201 -23.51 -6.94 -14.98
CA GLU A 201 -24.60 -7.15 -14.03
C GLU A 201 -24.04 -7.75 -12.76
N ASN A 202 -24.43 -7.22 -11.61
CA ASN A 202 -23.96 -7.68 -10.30
C ASN A 202 -24.93 -8.67 -9.66
N THR A 203 -24.58 -9.20 -8.48
CA THR A 203 -25.40 -10.14 -7.69
C THR A 203 -26.74 -9.55 -7.24
N ALA A 204 -26.89 -8.21 -7.24
CA ALA A 204 -28.15 -7.54 -6.93
C ALA A 204 -29.03 -7.32 -8.17
N ARG A 205 -28.64 -7.84 -9.34
CA ARG A 205 -29.32 -7.64 -10.65
C ARG A 205 -29.29 -6.19 -11.15
N GLU A 206 -28.37 -5.40 -10.64
CA GLU A 206 -28.14 -4.04 -11.10
C GLU A 206 -27.18 -4.06 -12.29
N GLN A 207 -27.39 -3.15 -13.24
CA GLN A 207 -26.60 -3.04 -14.46
C GLN A 207 -25.92 -1.69 -14.57
N ASN A 208 -24.75 -1.65 -15.21
CA ASN A 208 -24.03 -0.41 -15.44
C ASN A 208 -24.72 0.47 -16.48
N ASP A 209 -24.59 1.78 -16.31
CA ASP A 209 -24.82 2.76 -17.38
C ASP A 209 -23.62 2.78 -18.36
N THR A 210 -23.76 3.50 -19.46
CA THR A 210 -22.67 3.70 -20.41
C THR A 210 -21.52 4.47 -19.75
N ILE A 211 -20.32 3.89 -19.76
CA ILE A 211 -19.10 4.48 -19.22
C ILE A 211 -18.15 4.80 -20.36
N THR A 212 -17.66 6.04 -20.41
CA THR A 212 -16.65 6.46 -21.39
C THR A 212 -15.48 7.09 -20.66
N CYS A 213 -14.27 6.54 -20.89
CA CYS A 213 -13.04 6.98 -20.25
C CYS A 213 -11.96 7.25 -21.29
N LYS A 214 -11.06 8.19 -20.99
CA LYS A 214 -9.95 8.56 -21.88
C LYS A 214 -8.61 8.40 -21.16
N TYR A 215 -7.67 7.78 -21.85
CA TYR A 215 -6.33 7.52 -21.34
C TYR A 215 -5.28 7.93 -22.35
N THR A 216 -4.04 8.04 -21.88
CA THR A 216 -2.89 8.34 -22.73
C THR A 216 -1.78 7.34 -22.45
N GLY A 217 -1.12 6.84 -23.48
CA GLY A 217 0.07 6.02 -23.32
C GLY A 217 1.20 6.82 -22.66
N SER A 218 1.83 6.23 -21.66
CA SER A 218 2.93 6.87 -20.91
C SER A 218 4.11 7.18 -21.85
N ASP A 219 4.66 8.37 -21.74
CA ASP A 219 5.90 8.74 -22.42
C ASP A 219 7.10 8.13 -21.68
N PRO A 220 7.86 7.19 -22.30
CA PRO A 220 9.03 6.57 -21.67
C PRO A 220 10.08 7.58 -21.22
N ALA A 221 10.19 8.73 -21.90
CA ALA A 221 11.16 9.78 -21.56
C ALA A 221 10.93 10.41 -20.17
N LYS A 222 9.74 10.25 -19.58
CA LYS A 222 9.43 10.71 -18.22
C LYS A 222 9.92 9.76 -17.14
N TYR A 223 10.39 8.57 -17.52
CA TYR A 223 10.74 7.49 -16.61
C TYR A 223 12.21 7.12 -16.70
N THR A 224 12.67 6.34 -15.75
CA THR A 224 14.00 5.75 -15.69
C THR A 224 13.92 4.27 -16.04
N ILE A 225 14.97 3.73 -16.62
CA ILE A 225 15.19 2.30 -16.82
C ILE A 225 16.26 1.85 -15.82
N LEU A 226 15.96 0.82 -15.03
CA LEU A 226 16.94 0.20 -14.15
C LEU A 226 17.20 -1.24 -14.62
N LYS A 227 18.44 -1.51 -15.03
CA LYS A 227 18.91 -2.84 -15.41
C LYS A 227 19.61 -3.46 -14.19
N VAL A 228 19.16 -4.64 -13.80
CA VAL A 228 19.67 -5.37 -12.64
C VAL A 228 20.26 -6.69 -13.12
N LYS A 229 21.56 -6.85 -12.97
CA LYS A 229 22.25 -8.11 -13.20
C LYS A 229 22.37 -8.86 -11.90
N VAL A 230 21.79 -10.06 -11.84
CA VAL A 230 21.83 -10.97 -10.69
C VAL A 230 22.91 -12.00 -10.93
N ALA A 231 23.90 -12.06 -10.05
CA ALA A 231 24.95 -13.07 -10.02
C ALA A 231 24.80 -13.96 -8.78
N SER A 232 24.95 -15.27 -8.93
CA SER A 232 25.04 -16.24 -7.83
C SER A 232 25.73 -17.50 -8.33
N THR A 233 26.47 -18.16 -7.45
CA THR A 233 27.07 -19.48 -7.72
C THR A 233 26.04 -20.59 -7.74
N ASN A 234 24.89 -20.39 -7.07
CA ASN A 234 23.77 -21.32 -7.09
C ASN A 234 22.76 -20.96 -8.18
N ALA A 235 22.86 -21.63 -9.34
CA ALA A 235 21.96 -21.42 -10.46
C ALA A 235 20.49 -21.78 -10.21
N GLN A 236 20.19 -22.53 -9.14
CA GLN A 236 18.82 -22.95 -8.78
C GLN A 236 18.20 -22.04 -7.69
N ALA A 237 18.99 -21.14 -7.08
CA ALA A 237 18.47 -20.23 -6.10
C ALA A 237 17.42 -19.29 -6.72
N LYS A 238 16.35 -19.06 -5.98
CA LYS A 238 15.28 -18.16 -6.39
C LYS A 238 15.25 -16.94 -5.49
N TYR A 239 14.97 -15.81 -6.09
CA TYR A 239 14.91 -14.52 -5.41
C TYR A 239 13.67 -13.75 -5.86
N ILE A 240 13.32 -12.73 -5.06
CA ILE A 240 12.36 -11.72 -5.44
C ILE A 240 13.09 -10.37 -5.43
N LEU A 241 13.11 -9.69 -6.58
CA LEU A 241 13.63 -8.34 -6.70
C LEU A 241 12.51 -7.34 -6.47
N GLN A 242 12.66 -6.47 -5.50
CA GLN A 242 11.71 -5.42 -5.20
C GLN A 242 12.38 -4.06 -5.34
N LEU A 243 11.80 -3.22 -6.18
CA LEU A 243 12.15 -1.82 -6.28
C LEU A 243 11.29 -1.03 -5.30
N THR A 244 11.93 -0.37 -4.34
CA THR A 244 11.25 0.41 -3.31
C THR A 244 11.61 1.89 -3.41
N ASN A 245 10.73 2.76 -2.91
CA ASN A 245 11.09 4.17 -2.72
C ASN A 245 11.97 4.34 -1.47
N ALA A 246 12.42 5.57 -1.21
CA ALA A 246 13.25 5.90 -0.05
C ALA A 246 12.60 5.57 1.31
N GLN A 247 11.26 5.44 1.36
CA GLN A 247 10.50 5.05 2.55
C GLN A 247 10.30 3.53 2.68
N GLY A 248 10.90 2.74 1.77
CA GLY A 248 10.81 1.29 1.77
C GLY A 248 9.50 0.71 1.21
N LYS A 249 8.63 1.55 0.62
CA LYS A 249 7.40 1.08 -0.03
C LYS A 249 7.73 0.50 -1.40
N THR A 250 7.34 -0.75 -1.64
CA THR A 250 7.52 -1.43 -2.92
C THR A 250 6.71 -0.74 -4.02
N GLN A 251 7.39 -0.40 -5.11
CA GLN A 251 6.82 0.19 -6.33
C GLN A 251 6.67 -0.85 -7.42
N LYS A 252 7.68 -1.71 -7.59
CA LYS A 252 7.71 -2.78 -8.59
C LYS A 252 8.35 -4.02 -8.00
N GLU A 253 7.99 -5.17 -8.55
CA GLU A 253 8.47 -6.47 -8.08
C GLU A 253 8.63 -7.42 -9.26
N ILE A 254 9.75 -8.16 -9.28
CA ILE A 254 9.97 -9.31 -10.18
C ILE A 254 10.16 -10.54 -9.30
N ARG A 255 9.35 -11.56 -9.55
CA ARG A 255 9.34 -12.81 -8.79
C ARG A 255 10.04 -13.92 -9.56
N ASN A 256 10.38 -15.00 -8.85
CA ASN A 256 11.06 -16.16 -9.42
C ASN A 256 12.35 -15.82 -10.17
N VAL A 257 13.08 -14.84 -9.63
CA VAL A 257 14.35 -14.37 -10.18
C VAL A 257 15.41 -15.45 -9.97
N VAL A 258 16.12 -15.80 -11.03
CA VAL A 258 17.31 -16.65 -11.02
C VAL A 258 18.51 -15.83 -11.50
N PRO A 259 19.76 -16.32 -11.39
CA PRO A 259 20.89 -15.58 -11.95
C PRO A 259 20.68 -15.21 -13.43
N GLY A 260 20.83 -13.93 -13.77
CA GLY A 260 20.54 -13.38 -15.09
C GLY A 260 20.33 -11.88 -15.09
N ASP A 261 19.88 -11.34 -16.22
CA ASP A 261 19.64 -9.91 -16.42
C ASP A 261 18.15 -9.60 -16.35
N TYR A 262 17.79 -8.57 -15.59
CA TYR A 262 16.42 -8.11 -15.37
C TYR A 262 16.30 -6.61 -15.63
N ILE A 263 15.15 -6.18 -16.13
CA ILE A 263 14.92 -4.78 -16.47
C ILE A 263 13.65 -4.29 -15.80
N PHE A 264 13.77 -3.22 -15.03
CA PHE A 264 12.63 -2.44 -14.56
C PHE A 264 12.49 -1.23 -15.49
N GLU A 265 11.42 -1.24 -16.28
CA GLU A 265 11.04 -0.09 -17.11
C GLU A 265 10.00 0.77 -16.40
N TYR A 266 9.74 1.97 -16.88
CA TYR A 266 8.77 2.90 -16.31
C TYR A 266 8.97 3.13 -14.80
N VAL A 267 10.22 3.25 -14.36
CA VAL A 267 10.56 3.58 -12.98
C VAL A 267 10.38 5.09 -12.78
N THR A 268 9.57 5.47 -11.78
CA THR A 268 9.41 6.89 -11.44
C THR A 268 10.74 7.47 -10.96
N PRO A 269 11.23 8.59 -11.56
CA PRO A 269 12.46 9.23 -11.12
C PRO A 269 12.44 9.64 -9.64
N GLY A 270 13.57 9.56 -8.98
CA GLY A 270 13.76 9.88 -7.57
C GLY A 270 14.70 8.92 -6.88
N ASP A 271 14.68 8.93 -5.56
CA ASP A 271 15.51 8.04 -4.76
C ASP A 271 14.83 6.68 -4.60
N ILE A 272 15.50 5.64 -5.09
CA ILE A 272 15.01 4.26 -5.06
C ILE A 272 16.01 3.35 -4.34
N MET A 273 15.53 2.21 -3.87
CA MET A 273 16.35 1.12 -3.31
C MET A 273 15.97 -0.19 -3.99
N VAL A 274 16.94 -1.07 -4.15
CA VAL A 274 16.71 -2.44 -4.59
C VAL A 274 16.77 -3.35 -3.38
N ARG A 275 15.63 -3.93 -3.02
CA ARG A 275 15.49 -4.92 -1.97
C ARG A 275 15.39 -6.31 -2.59
N VAL A 276 16.10 -7.26 -2.03
CA VAL A 276 16.11 -8.65 -2.48
C VAL A 276 15.58 -9.53 -1.37
N VAL A 277 14.70 -10.46 -1.72
CA VAL A 277 14.22 -11.52 -0.83
C VAL A 277 14.78 -12.85 -1.33
N GLU A 278 15.34 -13.65 -0.44
CA GLU A 278 15.77 -15.01 -0.73
C GLU A 278 14.57 -15.95 -0.63
N ASP A 279 13.97 -16.29 -1.77
CA ASP A 279 12.77 -17.15 -1.85
C ASP A 279 13.19 -18.64 -1.75
N MET A 280 13.29 -19.12 -0.51
CA MET A 280 13.82 -20.45 -0.24
C MET A 280 12.89 -21.60 -0.68
N ASN A 281 11.60 -21.38 -0.70
CA ASN A 281 10.61 -22.39 -1.11
C ASN A 281 10.13 -22.21 -2.56
N GLY A 282 10.52 -21.13 -3.22
CA GLY A 282 10.22 -20.84 -4.61
C GLY A 282 8.76 -20.53 -4.91
N ASN A 283 8.02 -20.03 -3.89
CA ASN A 283 6.60 -19.69 -4.05
C ASN A 283 6.35 -18.28 -4.60
N GLY A 284 7.41 -17.46 -4.76
CA GLY A 284 7.35 -16.09 -5.27
C GLY A 284 6.74 -15.10 -4.29
N LYS A 285 6.75 -15.39 -2.98
CA LYS A 285 6.29 -14.53 -1.90
C LYS A 285 7.28 -14.57 -0.76
N TRP A 286 7.39 -13.46 -0.04
CA TRP A 286 8.12 -13.48 1.21
C TRP A 286 7.33 -14.22 2.29
N ASP A 287 7.95 -15.20 2.91
CA ASP A 287 7.35 -16.00 3.97
C ASP A 287 7.89 -15.62 5.35
N THR A 288 6.97 -15.51 6.30
CA THR A 288 7.29 -15.37 7.71
C THR A 288 7.87 -16.68 8.26
N GLY A 289 8.55 -16.61 9.39
CA GLY A 289 8.96 -17.82 10.10
C GLY A 289 7.75 -18.64 10.57
N ASP A 290 7.96 -19.94 10.71
CA ASP A 290 6.98 -20.87 11.24
C ASP A 290 7.54 -21.52 12.51
N MET A 291 6.93 -21.22 13.64
CA MET A 291 7.40 -21.70 14.95
C MET A 291 7.17 -23.20 15.14
N VAL A 292 6.10 -23.73 14.55
CA VAL A 292 5.75 -25.17 14.63
C VAL A 292 6.73 -25.99 13.81
N LEU A 293 7.06 -25.51 12.61
CA LEU A 293 8.03 -26.16 11.71
C LEU A 293 9.49 -25.74 12.03
N MET A 294 9.72 -24.92 13.05
CA MET A 294 11.04 -24.37 13.40
C MET A 294 11.74 -23.71 12.21
N ARG A 295 10.95 -23.09 11.31
CA ARG A 295 11.47 -22.43 10.12
C ARG A 295 11.66 -20.94 10.36
N GLN A 296 12.84 -20.43 10.00
CA GLN A 296 13.15 -19.00 10.06
C GLN A 296 12.40 -18.25 8.95
N PRO A 297 12.10 -16.95 9.12
CA PRO A 297 11.60 -16.13 8.03
C PRO A 297 12.63 -16.03 6.92
N GLU A 298 12.15 -15.86 5.69
CA GLU A 298 13.02 -15.66 4.53
C GLU A 298 13.83 -14.38 4.67
N ARG A 299 15.08 -14.45 4.26
CA ARG A 299 16.04 -13.36 4.42
C ARG A 299 15.72 -12.25 3.42
N THR A 300 15.86 -11.02 3.89
CA THR A 300 15.61 -9.83 3.09
C THR A 300 16.77 -8.87 3.27
N GLU A 301 17.42 -8.49 2.15
CA GLU A 301 18.56 -7.58 2.16
C GLU A 301 18.34 -6.43 1.18
N ILE A 302 18.98 -5.30 1.44
CA ILE A 302 18.97 -4.13 0.55
C ILE A 302 20.33 -4.03 -0.12
N TYR A 303 20.32 -3.92 -1.44
CA TYR A 303 21.52 -3.69 -2.21
C TYR A 303 22.23 -2.40 -1.78
N LYS A 304 23.55 -2.46 -1.72
CA LYS A 304 24.42 -1.31 -1.46
C LYS A 304 25.42 -1.19 -2.60
N ASN A 305 25.62 0.03 -3.06
CA ASN A 305 26.64 0.33 -4.06
C ASN A 305 28.06 0.23 -3.45
N GLU A 306 29.08 0.45 -4.26
CA GLU A 306 30.49 0.40 -3.84
C GLU A 306 30.83 1.38 -2.69
N LYS A 307 30.02 2.43 -2.52
CA LYS A 307 30.15 3.42 -1.45
C LYS A 307 29.33 3.07 -0.20
N ALA A 308 28.77 1.85 -0.13
CA ALA A 308 27.85 1.38 0.89
C ALA A 308 26.53 2.19 0.99
N GLU A 309 26.16 2.95 -0.05
CA GLU A 309 24.90 3.67 -0.12
C GLU A 309 23.79 2.74 -0.61
N GLN A 310 22.61 2.81 0.03
CA GLN A 310 21.42 2.03 -0.32
C GLN A 310 20.56 2.74 -1.37
N LEU A 311 20.60 4.07 -1.37
CA LEU A 311 19.82 4.91 -2.26
C LEU A 311 20.50 5.08 -3.62
N ILE A 312 19.71 4.88 -4.66
CA ILE A 312 20.07 5.14 -6.04
C ILE A 312 19.25 6.33 -6.49
N SER A 313 19.87 7.50 -6.69
CA SER A 313 19.17 8.69 -7.18
C SER A 313 19.03 8.62 -8.68
N THR A 314 17.80 8.47 -9.16
CA THR A 314 17.48 8.31 -10.57
C THR A 314 16.89 9.57 -11.18
N LYS A 315 17.07 9.73 -12.49
CA LYS A 315 16.57 10.86 -13.28
C LYS A 315 15.79 10.36 -14.48
N ALA A 316 14.81 11.15 -14.92
CA ALA A 316 14.03 10.87 -16.12
C ALA A 316 14.93 10.70 -17.35
N ASN A 317 14.55 9.78 -18.24
CA ASN A 317 15.26 9.44 -19.47
C ASN A 317 16.71 8.96 -19.27
N TRP A 318 16.99 8.36 -18.10
CA TRP A 318 18.29 7.77 -17.80
C TRP A 318 18.18 6.26 -17.65
N GLU A 319 19.27 5.58 -17.99
CA GLU A 319 19.45 4.15 -17.73
C GLU A 319 20.47 3.97 -16.62
N PHE A 320 20.21 3.08 -15.71
CA PHE A 320 21.09 2.72 -14.60
C PHE A 320 21.34 1.22 -14.63
N ASP A 321 22.60 0.84 -14.47
CA ASP A 321 23.03 -0.56 -14.38
C ASP A 321 23.44 -0.87 -12.93
N VAL A 322 22.89 -1.95 -12.38
CA VAL A 322 23.18 -2.45 -11.04
C VAL A 322 23.55 -3.91 -11.13
N THR A 323 24.69 -4.29 -10.59
CA THR A 323 25.08 -5.70 -10.45
C THR A 323 24.98 -6.11 -9.00
N ILE A 324 24.25 -7.17 -8.73
CA ILE A 324 24.01 -7.70 -7.39
C ILE A 324 24.59 -9.11 -7.33
N ASP A 325 25.62 -9.29 -6.51
CA ASP A 325 26.15 -10.60 -6.18
C ASP A 325 25.39 -11.13 -4.95
N MET A 326 24.54 -12.13 -5.18
CA MET A 326 23.70 -12.71 -4.17
C MET A 326 24.50 -13.48 -3.12
N ASP A 327 25.63 -14.06 -3.50
CA ASP A 327 26.50 -14.81 -2.58
C ASP A 327 27.16 -13.86 -1.57
N VAL A 328 27.45 -12.62 -2.00
CA VAL A 328 27.94 -11.56 -1.09
C VAL A 328 26.79 -10.94 -0.29
N LEU A 329 25.66 -10.66 -0.94
CA LEU A 329 24.52 -10.01 -0.30
C LEU A 329 23.93 -10.87 0.83
N PHE A 330 23.82 -12.18 0.59
CA PHE A 330 23.31 -13.17 1.56
C PHE A 330 24.41 -13.98 2.23
N ALA A 331 25.63 -13.45 2.29
CA ALA A 331 26.72 -14.11 3.00
C ALA A 331 26.34 -14.45 4.46
N PRO A 332 26.74 -15.60 4.99
CA PRO A 332 26.47 -15.94 6.37
C PRO A 332 27.05 -14.89 7.32
N ILE A 333 26.26 -14.49 8.32
CA ILE A 333 26.74 -13.58 9.36
C ILE A 333 27.70 -14.37 10.27
N THR A 334 28.99 -14.09 10.17
CA THR A 334 30.01 -14.64 11.03
C THR A 334 30.28 -13.69 12.19
N MET A 335 30.88 -14.21 13.29
CA MET A 335 31.30 -13.36 14.43
C MET A 335 32.28 -12.28 13.99
N GLU A 336 33.13 -12.57 13.01
CA GLU A 336 34.08 -11.62 12.44
C GLU A 336 33.38 -10.49 11.68
N SER A 337 32.40 -10.84 10.82
CA SER A 337 31.60 -9.84 10.11
C SER A 337 30.76 -8.99 11.05
N LEU A 338 30.23 -9.58 12.13
CA LEU A 338 29.46 -8.87 13.15
C LEU A 338 30.34 -7.87 13.90
N ASN A 339 31.53 -8.29 14.34
CA ASN A 339 32.48 -7.42 15.02
C ASN A 339 32.89 -6.25 14.12
N LYS A 340 33.18 -6.51 12.85
CA LYS A 340 33.48 -5.47 11.88
C LYS A 340 32.34 -4.47 11.72
N MET A 341 31.08 -4.94 11.65
CA MET A 341 29.91 -4.05 11.57
C MET A 341 29.74 -3.20 12.84
N LEU A 342 30.12 -3.71 14.02
CA LEU A 342 30.07 -2.95 15.27
C LEU A 342 31.16 -1.89 15.30
N ASP A 343 32.37 -2.22 14.90
CA ASP A 343 33.51 -1.31 14.80
C ASP A 343 33.22 -0.17 13.80
N ASP A 344 32.70 -0.49 12.62
CA ASP A 344 32.31 0.51 11.60
C ASP A 344 31.23 1.49 12.14
N LYS A 345 30.24 1.00 12.89
CA LYS A 345 29.22 1.86 13.50
C LYS A 345 29.78 2.76 14.62
N GLU A 346 30.73 2.27 15.38
CA GLU A 346 31.40 3.06 16.42
C GLU A 346 32.26 4.14 15.81
N ASP A 347 32.97 3.84 14.73
CA ASP A 347 33.77 4.81 13.96
C ASP A 347 32.89 5.90 13.33
N GLU A 348 31.74 5.54 12.75
CA GLU A 348 30.78 6.53 12.23
C GLU A 348 30.25 7.45 13.34
N ARG A 349 29.96 6.89 14.51
CA ARG A 349 29.49 7.66 15.67
C ARG A 349 30.58 8.64 16.15
N LEU A 350 31.81 8.17 16.26
CA LEU A 350 32.94 9.01 16.65
C LEU A 350 33.19 10.12 15.65
N LYS A 351 33.09 9.81 14.34
CA LYS A 351 33.22 10.81 13.27
C LYS A 351 32.15 11.90 13.37
N LYS A 352 30.89 11.54 13.56
CA LYS A 352 29.80 12.52 13.78
C LYS A 352 30.03 13.40 15.00
N VAL A 353 30.48 12.81 16.11
CA VAL A 353 30.79 13.59 17.33
C VAL A 353 31.94 14.55 17.08
N ALA A 354 32.98 14.13 16.35
CA ALA A 354 34.10 14.99 15.99
C ALA A 354 33.68 16.16 15.08
N GLU A 355 32.80 15.89 14.09
CA GLU A 355 32.23 16.93 13.21
C GLU A 355 31.37 17.93 13.97
N ASP A 356 30.53 17.47 14.90
CA ASP A 356 29.72 18.37 15.73
C ASP A 356 30.58 19.22 16.69
N MET A 357 31.64 18.66 17.25
CA MET A 357 32.60 19.42 18.05
C MET A 357 33.35 20.45 17.20
N ALA A 358 33.73 20.09 15.96
CA ALA A 358 34.38 21.02 15.06
C ALA A 358 33.46 22.19 14.69
N LYS A 359 32.19 21.91 14.39
CA LYS A 359 31.17 22.96 14.12
C LYS A 359 31.00 23.88 15.31
N ARG A 360 30.85 23.36 16.54
CA ARG A 360 30.73 24.16 17.75
C ARG A 360 31.92 25.08 17.99
N ARG A 361 33.15 24.55 17.79
CA ARG A 361 34.39 25.35 17.87
C ARG A 361 34.44 26.46 16.83
N ALA A 362 34.02 26.18 15.59
CA ALA A 362 33.92 27.18 14.52
C ALA A 362 32.89 28.29 14.84
N GLU A 363 31.73 27.91 15.38
CA GLU A 363 30.71 28.88 15.83
C GLU A 363 31.19 29.76 17.00
N GLU A 364 31.88 29.17 17.97
CA GLU A 364 32.47 29.89 19.06
C GLU A 364 33.58 30.85 18.61
N ALA A 365 34.43 30.44 17.67
CA ALA A 365 35.44 31.27 17.07
C ALA A 365 34.82 32.47 16.30
N ASN A 366 33.74 32.24 15.55
CA ASN A 366 33.01 33.29 14.86
C ASN A 366 32.31 34.26 15.80
N LYS A 367 31.75 33.79 16.92
CA LYS A 367 31.19 34.66 17.96
C LYS A 367 32.25 35.52 18.62
N LYS A 368 33.46 34.99 18.89
CA LYS A 368 34.57 35.77 19.41
C LYS A 368 35.08 36.85 18.44
N ASN A 369 35.14 36.50 17.13
CA ASN A 369 35.56 37.47 16.11
C ASN A 369 34.52 38.58 15.89
N ASN A 370 33.23 38.28 15.97
CA ASN A 370 32.17 39.29 15.87
C ASN A 370 32.14 40.24 17.09
N ASN A 371 32.42 39.74 18.29
CA ASN A 371 32.54 40.58 19.49
C ASN A 371 33.78 41.50 19.46
N ASN A 372 34.91 41.04 18.89
CA ASN A 372 36.09 41.88 18.73
C ASN A 372 35.90 42.97 17.68
N ASN A 373 35.14 42.72 16.59
CA ASN A 373 34.83 43.76 15.60
C ASN A 373 33.83 44.80 16.10
N GLN A 374 32.96 44.47 17.06
CA GLN A 374 32.09 45.47 17.71
C GLN A 374 32.81 46.32 18.76
N SER A 375 33.93 45.86 19.34
CA SER A 375 34.71 46.61 20.29
C SER A 375 35.70 47.58 19.66
N MET A 376 36.02 47.45 18.36
CA MET A 376 36.92 48.37 17.63
C MET A 376 36.18 49.53 16.93
N GLY A 377 34.85 49.61 17.04
CA GLY A 377 34.02 50.63 16.36
C GLY A 377 33.61 51.84 17.22
N LEU A 378 33.96 51.92 18.51
CA LEU A 378 33.61 53.04 19.37
C LEU A 378 34.81 53.49 20.25
N GLY A 379 35.83 54.01 19.65
CA GLY A 379 36.93 54.64 20.31
C GLY A 379 37.14 56.08 19.83
N GLY A 380 36.37 56.99 20.37
CA GLY A 380 36.54 58.39 20.14
C GLY A 380 35.87 59.27 21.19
N MET A 381 36.68 59.89 22.06
CA MET A 381 36.42 61.01 22.94
C MET A 381 35.79 60.76 24.30
N GLY A 382 36.58 61.16 25.33
CA GLY A 382 36.03 61.77 26.53
C GLY A 382 36.49 61.13 27.82
N GLY A 383 37.49 61.81 28.41
CA GLY A 383 38.22 61.61 29.63
C GLY A 383 37.42 61.42 30.91
N GLY A 384 38.13 61.05 31.94
CA GLY A 384 37.75 61.42 33.31
C GLY A 384 37.77 60.26 34.31
N LEU A 385 38.92 60.10 34.97
CA LEU A 385 39.06 59.89 36.43
C LEU A 385 38.09 59.00 37.19
N GLY A 386 38.69 58.02 37.91
CA GLY A 386 38.14 57.67 39.22
C GLY A 386 37.96 56.24 39.53
N GLY A 387 38.90 55.62 40.18
CA GLY A 387 38.71 55.14 41.52
C GLY A 387 38.32 53.70 41.76
N ALA A 388 39.30 53.02 42.26
CA ALA A 388 39.22 52.17 43.47
C ALA A 388 38.46 50.80 43.49
N LEU A 389 39.26 49.80 43.68
CA LEU A 389 39.19 48.81 44.78
C LEU A 389 37.93 47.91 44.92
N GLY A 390 38.27 46.67 45.09
CA GLY A 390 37.52 45.66 45.90
C GLY A 390 36.91 44.53 45.11
N GLY A 391 37.34 43.38 45.28
CA GLY A 391 37.34 42.48 46.39
C GLY A 391 36.94 41.11 45.97
N MET A 392 37.76 40.21 46.13
CA MET A 392 37.67 38.85 46.67
C MET A 392 36.30 38.19 46.83
N GLY A 393 36.29 36.88 46.56
CA GLY A 393 35.39 35.87 47.13
C GLY A 393 34.76 34.99 46.08
N GLY A 394 35.09 33.81 45.87
CA GLY A 394 35.04 32.69 46.78
C GLY A 394 33.68 32.03 46.71
N GLY A 395 33.61 30.79 46.22
CA GLY A 395 32.39 30.02 46.41
C GLY A 395 32.32 28.74 45.53
N LEU A 396 32.96 27.69 46.04
CA LEU A 396 32.65 26.30 45.70
C LEU A 396 31.23 25.96 46.14
N GLY A 397 30.45 25.30 45.29
CA GLY A 397 29.17 24.76 45.70
C GLY A 397 28.69 23.73 44.69
N GLY A 398 29.03 22.46 44.97
CA GLY A 398 28.46 21.34 44.30
C GLY A 398 27.00 21.15 44.67
N SER A 399 26.20 20.67 43.73
CA SER A 399 24.92 20.01 44.03
C SER A 399 24.63 18.94 43.02
N THR A 400 24.76 17.75 43.51
CA THR A 400 24.19 16.50 43.00
C THR A 400 22.66 16.61 43.01
N GLY A 401 22.02 16.35 41.92
CA GLY A 401 20.58 16.21 41.85
C GLY A 401 20.18 15.05 40.94
N ALA A 402 19.92 13.95 41.59
CA ALA A 402 19.35 12.73 41.00
C ALA A 402 17.90 12.92 40.60
N GLY A 403 17.47 12.18 39.62
CA GLY A 403 16.15 11.60 39.68
C GLY A 403 15.11 12.14 38.74
N GLY A 404 14.52 11.24 38.03
CA GLY A 404 13.21 11.41 37.48
C GLY A 404 12.90 10.62 36.23
N LEU A 405 12.89 9.32 36.36
CA LEU A 405 12.11 8.49 35.42
C LEU A 405 10.64 8.85 35.53
N ARG A 406 10.06 9.34 34.46
CA ARG A 406 8.61 9.41 34.27
C ARG A 406 8.17 8.24 33.40
N THR A 407 7.59 7.26 34.04
CA THR A 407 6.78 6.20 33.41
C THR A 407 5.44 6.78 33.04
N ASN A 408 5.13 6.82 31.74
CA ASN A 408 3.77 7.08 31.25
C ASN A 408 3.04 5.74 31.15
N THR A 409 2.18 5.47 32.10
CA THR A 409 1.16 4.42 32.04
C THR A 409 0.03 4.86 31.12
N MET A 410 -0.15 4.20 29.99
CA MET A 410 -1.39 4.24 29.21
C MET A 410 -2.42 3.32 29.86
N GLY A 411 -3.48 3.95 30.37
CA GLY A 411 -4.68 3.24 30.80
C GLY A 411 -5.50 2.79 29.62
N GLY A 412 -5.74 1.51 29.52
CA GLY A 412 -6.71 0.93 28.61
C GLY A 412 -8.14 1.21 29.09
N ASN A 413 -9.02 1.53 28.17
CA ASN A 413 -10.44 1.39 28.36
C ASN A 413 -10.98 0.38 27.34
N MET A 414 -11.36 -0.77 27.86
CA MET A 414 -12.28 -1.69 27.22
C MET A 414 -13.71 -1.15 27.37
N ARG A 415 -14.40 -1.03 26.28
CA ARG A 415 -15.83 -1.39 26.16
C ARG A 415 -16.13 -1.70 24.70
#